data_47950d981fc809112c108b29f6a4c756
#
_entry.id   47950d981fc809112c108b29f6a4c756
#
_cell.length_a   1.000
_cell.length_b   1.000
_cell.length_c   1.000
_cell.angle_alpha   90.00
_cell.angle_beta   90.00
_cell.angle_gamma   90.00
#
_symmetry.space_group_name_H-M   'P 1'
#
loop_
_entity.id
_entity.type
_entity.pdbx_description
1 polymer ?
#
loop_
_entity_poly.entity_id
_entity_poly.type
_entity_poly.pdbx_seq_one_letter_code
_entity_poly.pdbx_strand_id
1 'polypeptide(L)'
;MSSFAQKKKANGRAGGEYVVLTSKAVQQDAAWMQVVNALKEKHGAEVFFYEKAPRENLVDLQRVKPRYVAIVEKPENLNRDYVIDMHHVSREVDEDIFADFLWGIITGYDANGAMKMLDNSTEPLVIKNAVATITE
;
A
#
# COMPACT_ATOMS: atom_id res chain seq x y z
N MET A 1 0.53 0.86 39.85
CA MET A 1 1.48 0.08 39.01
C MET A 1 1.25 0.45 37.56
N SER A 2 2.17 1.20 37.01
CA SER A 2 2.10 1.62 35.62
C SER A 2 2.69 0.51 34.76
N SER A 3 1.87 -0.10 33.89
CA SER A 3 2.38 -0.94 32.83
C SER A 3 3.04 -0.05 31.80
N PHE A 4 4.36 -0.06 31.73
CA PHE A 4 5.10 0.55 30.65
C PHE A 4 4.87 -0.31 29.40
N ALA A 5 3.97 0.13 28.51
CA ALA A 5 4.01 -0.30 27.14
C ALA A 5 5.33 0.23 26.56
N GLN A 6 6.34 -0.61 26.51
CA GLN A 6 7.55 -0.30 25.74
C GLN A 6 7.13 -0.17 24.29
N LYS A 7 7.00 1.08 23.80
CA LYS A 7 7.08 1.36 22.39
C LYS A 7 8.43 0.82 21.93
N LYS A 8 8.44 -0.31 21.24
CA LYS A 8 9.59 -0.74 20.46
C LYS A 8 9.96 0.47 19.60
N LYS A 9 11.07 1.12 19.91
CA LYS A 9 11.70 2.07 19.01
C LYS A 9 11.93 1.31 17.70
N ALA A 10 11.16 1.65 16.68
CA ALA A 10 11.47 1.26 15.31
C ALA A 10 12.87 1.80 15.03
N ASN A 11 13.79 0.92 14.73
CA ASN A 11 15.17 1.27 14.35
C ASN A 11 15.10 2.25 13.18
N GLY A 12 15.67 3.44 13.38
CA GLY A 12 15.52 4.60 12.54
C GLY A 12 15.92 4.39 11.10
N ARG A 13 14.92 4.17 10.24
CA ARG A 13 14.97 4.69 8.88
C ARG A 13 14.35 6.07 8.93
N ALA A 14 15.09 7.08 8.48
CA ALA A 14 14.62 8.44 8.31
C ALA A 14 13.70 8.50 7.07
N GLY A 15 12.48 8.02 7.22
CA GLY A 15 11.45 7.96 6.20
C GLY A 15 10.26 7.18 6.73
N GLY A 16 9.06 7.49 6.27
CA GLY A 16 7.86 6.80 6.71
C GLY A 16 7.96 5.29 6.40
N GLU A 17 7.69 4.44 7.37
CA GLU A 17 7.71 2.99 7.19
C GLU A 17 6.65 2.55 6.16
N TYR A 18 5.60 3.34 6.02
CA TYR A 18 4.43 3.05 5.19
C TYR A 18 4.12 4.21 4.25
N VAL A 19 3.92 3.91 2.98
CA VAL A 19 3.52 4.86 1.93
C VAL A 19 2.21 4.42 1.30
N VAL A 20 1.36 5.38 0.98
CA VAL A 20 0.18 5.16 0.12
C VAL A 20 0.42 5.83 -1.22
N LEU A 21 0.35 5.05 -2.30
CA LEU A 21 0.34 5.55 -3.67
C LEU A 21 -1.10 5.56 -4.18
N THR A 22 -1.51 6.64 -4.82
CA THR A 22 -2.85 6.77 -5.37
C THR A 22 -2.88 7.76 -6.53
N SER A 23 -3.86 7.62 -7.42
CA SER A 23 -3.99 8.51 -8.56
C SER A 23 -4.67 9.83 -8.22
N LYS A 24 -4.44 10.85 -9.04
CA LYS A 24 -5.20 12.09 -8.99
C LYS A 24 -6.69 11.89 -9.25
N ALA A 25 -7.08 10.86 -9.98
CA ALA A 25 -8.47 10.48 -10.19
C ALA A 25 -9.14 10.04 -8.86
N VAL A 26 -8.41 9.30 -8.03
CA VAL A 26 -8.85 8.99 -6.65
C VAL A 26 -8.88 10.24 -5.78
N GLN A 27 -7.89 11.13 -5.91
CA GLN A 27 -7.83 12.38 -5.14
C GLN A 27 -9.07 13.27 -5.37
N GLN A 28 -9.65 13.24 -6.56
CA GLN A 28 -10.84 14.02 -6.91
C GLN A 28 -12.15 13.37 -6.47
N ASP A 29 -12.10 12.16 -5.95
CA ASP A 29 -13.27 11.37 -5.51
C ASP A 29 -13.29 11.28 -3.98
N ALA A 30 -14.23 11.99 -3.36
CA ALA A 30 -14.32 12.09 -1.90
C ALA A 30 -14.49 10.73 -1.20
N ALA A 31 -15.25 9.80 -1.79
CA ALA A 31 -15.47 8.48 -1.22
C ALA A 31 -14.18 7.63 -1.24
N TRP A 32 -13.43 7.67 -2.34
CA TRP A 32 -12.14 6.99 -2.44
C TRP A 32 -11.07 7.63 -1.58
N MET A 33 -11.10 8.96 -1.42
CA MET A 33 -10.18 9.63 -0.51
C MET A 33 -10.40 9.26 0.96
N GLN A 34 -11.60 8.84 1.36
CA GLN A 34 -11.82 8.29 2.70
C GLN A 34 -10.98 7.01 2.93
N VAL A 35 -10.85 6.15 1.92
CA VAL A 35 -9.99 4.95 1.99
C VAL A 35 -8.53 5.33 2.17
N VAL A 36 -8.05 6.30 1.39
CA VAL A 36 -6.68 6.84 1.49
C VAL A 36 -6.42 7.41 2.89
N ASN A 37 -7.34 8.22 3.38
CA ASN A 37 -7.21 8.85 4.70
C ASN A 37 -7.24 7.82 5.83
N ALA A 38 -8.08 6.79 5.74
CA ALA A 38 -8.13 5.70 6.72
C ALA A 38 -6.79 4.94 6.78
N LEU A 39 -6.17 4.64 5.64
CA LEU A 39 -4.82 4.05 5.58
C LEU A 39 -3.76 4.98 6.17
N LYS A 40 -3.81 6.27 5.80
CA LYS A 40 -2.89 7.27 6.33
C LYS A 40 -2.94 7.35 7.85
N GLU A 41 -4.14 7.39 8.43
CA GLU A 41 -4.32 7.43 9.88
C GLU A 41 -3.88 6.13 10.55
N LYS A 42 -4.27 4.98 9.99
CA LYS A 42 -3.97 3.65 10.56
C LYS A 42 -2.46 3.39 10.65
N HIS A 43 -1.69 3.81 9.65
CA HIS A 43 -0.27 3.48 9.52
C HIS A 43 0.68 4.68 9.67
N GLY A 44 0.17 5.89 9.83
CA GLY A 44 0.99 7.09 9.80
C GLY A 44 1.68 7.29 8.45
N ALA A 45 0.99 6.94 7.37
CA ALA A 45 1.57 6.87 6.04
C ALA A 45 1.79 8.24 5.40
N GLU A 46 2.86 8.38 4.60
CA GLU A 46 2.95 9.43 3.59
C GLU A 46 2.11 9.04 2.38
N VAL A 47 1.46 10.02 1.74
CA VAL A 47 0.61 9.81 0.57
C VAL A 47 1.21 10.52 -0.63
N PHE A 48 1.44 9.79 -1.70
CA PHE A 48 1.90 10.35 -2.97
C PHE A 48 0.87 10.12 -4.07
N PHE A 49 0.72 11.13 -4.91
CA PHE A 49 -0.24 11.11 -6.01
C PHE A 49 0.49 11.05 -7.34
N TYR A 50 0.03 10.19 -8.22
CA TYR A 50 0.47 10.12 -9.63
C TYR A 50 -0.69 10.46 -10.56
N GLU A 51 -0.37 10.81 -11.79
CA GLU A 51 -1.35 11.14 -12.80
C GLU A 51 -1.74 9.93 -13.64
N LYS A 52 -0.76 9.19 -14.12
CA LYS A 52 -0.93 8.04 -15.01
C LYS A 52 -0.46 6.72 -14.43
N ALA A 53 0.68 6.72 -13.75
CA ALA A 53 1.31 5.49 -13.27
C ALA A 53 2.13 5.70 -11.99
N PRO A 54 2.22 4.68 -11.11
CA PRO A 54 3.00 4.75 -9.88
C PRO A 54 4.48 5.11 -10.08
N ARG A 55 5.04 4.81 -11.24
CA ARG A 55 6.43 5.15 -11.61
C ARG A 55 6.76 6.65 -11.48
N GLU A 56 5.77 7.51 -11.63
CA GLU A 56 5.95 8.96 -11.45
C GLU A 56 6.45 9.33 -10.05
N ASN A 57 6.18 8.48 -9.05
CA ASN A 57 6.61 8.66 -7.68
C ASN A 57 7.91 7.90 -7.33
N LEU A 58 8.65 7.37 -8.30
CA LEU A 58 9.87 6.61 -8.04
C LEU A 58 10.91 7.42 -7.24
N VAL A 59 11.09 8.70 -7.56
CA VAL A 59 12.01 9.58 -6.84
C VAL A 59 11.59 9.77 -5.38
N ASP A 60 10.29 9.89 -5.11
CA ASP A 60 9.78 9.97 -3.75
C ASP A 60 10.01 8.66 -2.99
N LEU A 61 9.79 7.52 -3.63
CA LEU A 61 10.05 6.21 -3.04
C LEU A 61 11.54 6.01 -2.74
N GLN A 62 12.43 6.45 -3.64
CA GLN A 62 13.88 6.42 -3.42
C GLN A 62 14.30 7.30 -2.23
N ARG A 63 13.64 8.44 -2.04
CA ARG A 63 13.88 9.34 -0.91
C ARG A 63 13.39 8.75 0.42
N VAL A 64 12.17 8.20 0.43
CA VAL A 64 11.52 7.68 1.64
C VAL A 64 12.03 6.29 2.01
N LYS A 65 12.31 5.44 1.03
CA LYS A 65 12.68 4.03 1.19
C LYS A 65 11.72 3.28 2.13
N PRO A 66 10.43 3.22 1.78
CA PRO A 66 9.42 2.62 2.62
C PRO A 66 9.64 1.11 2.76
N ARG A 67 9.10 0.52 3.81
CA ARG A 67 9.00 -0.93 3.96
C ARG A 67 7.73 -1.48 3.35
N TYR A 68 6.66 -0.70 3.43
CA TYR A 68 5.33 -1.08 2.94
C TYR A 68 4.77 0.01 2.03
N VAL A 69 4.18 -0.42 0.93
CA VAL A 69 3.48 0.47 -0.01
C VAL A 69 2.08 -0.08 -0.26
N ALA A 70 1.06 0.68 0.11
CA ALA A 70 -0.31 0.39 -0.31
C ALA A 70 -0.67 1.23 -1.52
N ILE A 71 -1.29 0.62 -2.49
CA ILE A 71 -1.85 1.30 -3.66
C ILE A 71 -3.36 1.37 -3.46
N VAL A 72 -3.91 2.58 -3.47
CA VAL A 72 -5.36 2.79 -3.53
C VAL A 72 -5.73 3.25 -4.93
N GLU A 73 -6.43 2.41 -5.67
CA GLU A 73 -6.77 2.70 -7.06
C GLU A 73 -8.13 2.15 -7.43
N LYS A 74 -8.80 2.84 -8.36
CA LYS A 74 -10.06 2.40 -8.96
C LYS A 74 -9.84 1.20 -9.87
N PRO A 75 -10.76 0.23 -9.90
CA PRO A 75 -10.56 -1.03 -10.63
C PRO A 75 -10.36 -0.85 -12.14
N GLU A 76 -10.96 0.18 -12.73
CA GLU A 76 -10.81 0.47 -14.16
C GLU A 76 -9.38 0.87 -14.58
N ASN A 77 -8.57 1.34 -13.64
CA ASN A 77 -7.18 1.71 -13.88
C ASN A 77 -6.19 0.56 -13.62
N LEU A 78 -6.66 -0.52 -13.02
CA LEU A 78 -5.85 -1.68 -12.67
C LEU A 78 -5.89 -2.70 -13.80
N ASN A 79 -4.80 -2.79 -14.52
CA ASN A 79 -4.61 -3.76 -15.60
C ASN A 79 -3.25 -4.47 -15.45
N ARG A 80 -2.95 -5.39 -16.37
CA ARG A 80 -1.70 -6.15 -16.37
C ARG A 80 -0.48 -5.25 -16.41
N ASP A 81 -0.49 -4.24 -17.25
CA ASP A 81 0.65 -3.34 -17.44
C ASP A 81 0.93 -2.51 -16.19
N TYR A 82 -0.12 -2.10 -15.48
CA TYR A 82 -0.01 -1.45 -14.18
C TYR A 82 0.73 -2.33 -13.16
N VAL A 83 0.35 -3.60 -13.07
CA VAL A 83 0.99 -4.56 -12.14
C VAL A 83 2.44 -4.82 -12.52
N ILE A 84 2.73 -4.97 -13.80
CA ILE A 84 4.10 -5.15 -14.31
C ILE A 84 4.95 -3.91 -13.99
N ASP A 85 4.43 -2.71 -14.25
CA ASP A 85 5.16 -1.46 -13.94
C ASP A 85 5.45 -1.35 -12.44
N MET A 86 4.48 -1.70 -11.59
CA MET A 86 4.66 -1.69 -10.14
C MET A 86 5.73 -2.69 -9.67
N HIS A 87 5.82 -3.86 -10.31
CA HIS A 87 6.91 -4.81 -10.07
C HIS A 87 8.28 -4.22 -10.41
N HIS A 88 8.39 -3.49 -11.50
CA HIS A 88 9.64 -2.80 -11.85
C HIS A 88 9.96 -1.70 -10.84
N VAL A 89 8.99 -0.85 -10.52
CA VAL A 89 9.15 0.22 -9.52
C VAL A 89 9.63 -0.33 -8.18
N SER A 90 9.10 -1.47 -7.75
CA SER A 90 9.49 -2.09 -6.47
C SER A 90 10.94 -2.57 -6.39
N ARG A 91 11.67 -2.61 -7.52
CA ARG A 91 13.08 -3.04 -7.62
C ARG A 91 14.03 -1.93 -8.03
N GLU A 92 13.51 -0.72 -8.21
CA GLU A 92 14.29 0.42 -8.71
C GLU A 92 14.55 1.48 -7.63
N VAL A 93 14.22 1.17 -6.36
CA VAL A 93 14.42 2.10 -5.26
C VAL A 93 15.89 2.15 -4.83
N ASP A 94 16.59 1.03 -4.93
CA ASP A 94 18.05 0.98 -4.75
C ASP A 94 18.75 0.29 -5.95
N GLU A 95 20.03 -0.06 -5.81
CA GLU A 95 20.87 -0.56 -6.89
C GLU A 95 20.87 -2.09 -7.01
N ASP A 96 20.18 -2.80 -6.12
CA ASP A 96 20.12 -4.25 -6.18
C ASP A 96 18.94 -4.75 -7.02
N ILE A 97 18.87 -6.07 -7.25
CA ILE A 97 17.86 -6.70 -8.10
C ILE A 97 16.62 -7.17 -7.33
N PHE A 98 16.61 -7.02 -6.02
CA PHE A 98 15.52 -7.51 -5.17
C PHE A 98 14.44 -6.47 -5.01
N ALA A 99 13.30 -6.88 -4.49
CA ALA A 99 12.21 -5.97 -4.18
C ALA A 99 12.54 -5.19 -2.89
N ASP A 100 12.50 -3.86 -2.98
CA ASP A 100 12.87 -2.94 -1.92
C ASP A 100 11.80 -2.76 -0.84
N PHE A 101 10.56 -3.05 -1.20
CA PHE A 101 9.42 -2.93 -0.31
C PHE A 101 8.35 -3.98 -0.63
N LEU A 102 7.51 -4.28 0.36
CA LEU A 102 6.30 -5.07 0.18
C LEU A 102 5.16 -4.15 -0.25
N TRP A 103 4.42 -4.55 -1.26
CA TRP A 103 3.30 -3.75 -1.76
C TRP A 103 2.03 -4.56 -1.98
N GLY A 104 0.91 -3.88 -1.91
CA GLY A 104 -0.40 -4.46 -2.14
C GLY A 104 -1.40 -3.42 -2.65
N ILE A 105 -2.47 -3.90 -3.29
CA ILE A 105 -3.50 -3.06 -3.89
C ILE A 105 -4.76 -3.12 -3.02
N ILE A 106 -5.26 -1.96 -2.65
CA ILE A 106 -6.56 -1.76 -2.01
C ILE A 106 -7.50 -1.21 -3.09
N THR A 107 -8.47 -1.99 -3.46
CA THR A 107 -9.47 -1.67 -4.47
C THR A 107 -10.79 -2.36 -4.16
N GLY A 108 -11.79 -2.15 -4.98
CA GLY A 108 -13.10 -2.78 -4.86
C GLY A 108 -13.97 -2.37 -6.03
N TYR A 109 -15.16 -2.93 -6.12
CA TYR A 109 -16.14 -2.49 -7.11
C TYR A 109 -16.46 -0.99 -6.95
N ASP A 110 -16.48 -0.52 -5.71
CA ASP A 110 -16.63 0.87 -5.31
C ASP A 110 -15.77 1.18 -4.07
N ALA A 111 -15.81 2.41 -3.61
CA ALA A 111 -15.07 2.84 -2.42
C ALA A 111 -15.52 2.10 -1.14
N ASN A 112 -16.78 1.71 -1.03
CA ASN A 112 -17.27 0.91 0.09
C ASN A 112 -16.64 -0.48 0.12
N GLY A 113 -16.47 -1.12 -1.04
CA GLY A 113 -15.77 -2.40 -1.17
C GLY A 113 -14.32 -2.30 -0.73
N ALA A 114 -13.64 -1.24 -1.16
CA ALA A 114 -12.26 -0.96 -0.74
C ALA A 114 -12.15 -0.68 0.77
N MET A 115 -13.11 0.05 1.35
CA MET A 115 -13.15 0.31 2.79
C MET A 115 -13.37 -0.97 3.60
N LYS A 116 -14.26 -1.86 3.16
CA LYS A 116 -14.46 -3.17 3.80
C LYS A 116 -13.21 -4.03 3.79
N MET A 117 -12.43 -3.99 2.69
CA MET A 117 -11.15 -4.68 2.62
C MET A 117 -10.19 -4.16 3.70
N LEU A 118 -10.18 -2.86 3.95
CA LEU A 118 -9.39 -2.24 4.98
C LEU A 118 -9.86 -2.61 6.39
N ASP A 119 -11.17 -2.58 6.65
CA ASP A 119 -11.76 -2.93 7.93
C ASP A 119 -11.51 -4.40 8.30
N ASN A 120 -11.62 -5.30 7.35
CA ASN A 120 -11.35 -6.73 7.53
C ASN A 120 -9.88 -7.03 7.89
N SER A 121 -8.97 -6.09 7.67
CA SER A 121 -7.55 -6.22 8.01
C SER A 121 -7.21 -5.74 9.43
N THR A 122 -8.19 -5.38 10.25
CA THR A 122 -7.94 -4.89 11.63
C THR A 122 -7.60 -5.99 12.61
N GLU A 123 -8.15 -7.19 12.41
CA GLU A 123 -7.90 -8.36 13.25
C GLU A 123 -7.03 -9.39 12.50
N PRO A 124 -6.10 -10.06 13.19
CA PRO A 124 -5.33 -11.14 12.58
C PRO A 124 -6.24 -12.27 12.09
N LEU A 125 -6.11 -12.65 10.82
CA LEU A 125 -6.82 -13.78 10.26
C LEU A 125 -6.15 -15.10 10.72
N VAL A 126 -6.91 -15.93 11.44
CA VAL A 126 -6.46 -17.26 11.82
C VAL A 126 -7.04 -18.28 10.83
N ILE A 127 -6.20 -18.81 9.96
CA ILE A 127 -6.59 -19.85 9.01
C ILE A 127 -6.52 -21.21 9.70
N LYS A 128 -7.67 -21.86 9.86
CA LYS A 128 -7.76 -23.20 10.47
C LYS A 128 -7.69 -24.33 9.41
N ASN A 129 -8.20 -24.05 8.23
CA ASN A 129 -8.21 -25.01 7.12
C ASN A 129 -7.83 -24.28 5.83
N ALA A 130 -6.99 -24.89 5.03
CA ALA A 130 -6.66 -24.40 3.70
C ALA A 130 -6.74 -25.54 2.69
N VAL A 131 -7.33 -25.30 1.52
CA VAL A 131 -7.38 -26.25 0.42
C VAL A 131 -6.70 -25.61 -0.78
N ALA A 132 -5.73 -26.31 -1.35
CA ALA A 132 -5.09 -25.92 -2.61
C ALA A 132 -5.46 -26.94 -3.68
N THR A 133 -5.93 -26.47 -4.83
CA THR A 133 -6.16 -27.29 -6.01
C THR A 133 -5.11 -26.96 -7.06
N ILE A 134 -4.47 -27.98 -7.60
CA ILE A 134 -3.58 -27.86 -8.76
C ILE A 134 -4.42 -28.29 -9.97
N THR A 135 -4.63 -27.37 -10.90
CA THR A 135 -5.16 -27.72 -12.23
C THR A 135 -3.97 -27.94 -13.15
N GLU A 136 -3.86 -29.16 -13.67
CA GLU A 136 -2.93 -29.51 -14.75
C GLU A 136 -3.35 -28.84 -16.07
#